data_9d2a74e73904fa05305218b28313d032
#
_entry.id   9d2a74e73904fa05305218b28313d032
#
_cell.length_a   1.000
_cell.length_b   1.000
_cell.length_c   1.000
_cell.angle_alpha   90.00
_cell.angle_beta   90.00
_cell.angle_gamma   90.00
#
_symmetry.space_group_name_H-M   'P 1'
#
loop_
_entity.id
_entity.type
_entity.pdbx_description
1 polymer ?
#
loop_
_entity_poly.entity_id
_entity_poly.type
_entity_poly.pdbx_seq_one_letter_code
_entity_poly.pdbx_strand_id
1 'polypeptide(L)'
;QMSCIEMAAEYGMGIAMADPVANPALIGPKMYEEFVFPYTKQLTDYTVKKTGKKVSLHMCGNTYSIWKYLVQYELNELSLDNIIDLQRAVEKIGNQIPIAGNVDPVQVVMNGTKEEIDRAVAACIQTGEKAKRGYHLATGCDIPEKTDPVQIDWFMEAVRNYDRDHSRNR
;
A
#
# COMPACT_ATOMS: atom_id res chain seq x y z
N GLN A 1 -19.33 -4.88 8.95
CA GLN A 1 -18.15 -5.32 8.13
C GLN A 1 -18.17 -6.82 7.84
N MET A 2 -18.46 -7.70 8.82
CA MET A 2 -18.50 -9.15 8.57
C MET A 2 -19.53 -9.54 7.50
N SER A 3 -20.72 -8.96 7.50
CA SER A 3 -21.72 -9.20 6.45
C SER A 3 -21.26 -8.81 5.04
N CYS A 4 -20.44 -7.75 4.93
CA CYS A 4 -19.82 -7.38 3.64
C CYS A 4 -18.81 -8.43 3.17
N ILE A 5 -18.05 -9.03 4.10
CA ILE A 5 -17.12 -10.11 3.81
C ILE A 5 -17.87 -11.36 3.32
N GLU A 6 -19.00 -11.69 3.96
CA GLU A 6 -19.85 -12.81 3.53
C GLU A 6 -20.39 -12.61 2.12
N MET A 7 -20.90 -11.41 1.83
CA MET A 7 -21.36 -11.05 0.49
C MET A 7 -20.24 -11.13 -0.53
N ALA A 8 -19.06 -10.59 -0.22
CA ALA A 8 -17.90 -10.68 -1.11
C ALA A 8 -17.49 -12.13 -1.40
N ALA A 9 -17.60 -13.02 -0.40
CA ALA A 9 -17.33 -14.45 -0.56
C ALA A 9 -18.31 -15.11 -1.54
N GLU A 10 -19.61 -14.78 -1.44
CA GLU A 10 -20.65 -15.30 -2.36
C GLU A 10 -20.37 -14.94 -3.81
N TYR A 11 -19.82 -13.75 -4.06
CA TYR A 11 -19.48 -13.28 -5.42
C TYR A 11 -18.01 -13.58 -5.81
N GLY A 12 -17.26 -14.33 -5.00
CA GLY A 12 -15.86 -14.67 -5.29
C GLY A 12 -14.92 -13.46 -5.29
N MET A 13 -15.30 -12.36 -4.64
CA MET A 13 -14.52 -11.12 -4.60
C MET A 13 -13.45 -11.16 -3.48
N GLY A 14 -12.41 -10.35 -3.64
CA GLY A 14 -11.45 -10.01 -2.57
C GLY A 14 -11.92 -8.81 -1.76
N ILE A 15 -11.25 -8.56 -0.65
CA ILE A 15 -11.51 -7.41 0.24
C ILE A 15 -10.30 -6.47 0.21
N ALA A 16 -10.58 -5.19 -0.01
CA ALA A 16 -9.66 -4.09 0.30
C ALA A 16 -10.21 -3.31 1.48
N MET A 17 -9.32 -2.90 2.37
CA MET A 17 -9.62 -2.10 3.56
C MET A 17 -8.78 -0.83 3.55
N ALA A 18 -9.34 0.26 4.05
CA ALA A 18 -8.61 1.47 4.36
C ALA A 18 -9.02 1.96 5.75
N ASP A 19 -8.05 2.32 6.57
CA ASP A 19 -8.31 2.85 7.92
C ASP A 19 -7.49 4.12 8.17
N PRO A 20 -7.91 5.26 7.57
CA PRO A 20 -7.15 6.50 7.67
C PRO A 20 -7.19 7.12 9.07
N VAL A 21 -8.21 6.83 9.87
CA VAL A 21 -8.38 7.41 11.21
C VAL A 21 -7.69 6.61 12.32
N ALA A 22 -7.40 5.34 12.10
CA ALA A 22 -6.67 4.49 13.04
C ALA A 22 -5.16 4.69 12.99
N ASN A 23 -4.71 5.79 12.42
CA ASN A 23 -3.30 6.10 12.31
C ASN A 23 -2.73 6.57 13.66
N PRO A 24 -1.53 6.12 14.05
CA PRO A 24 -0.94 6.44 15.35
C PRO A 24 -0.71 7.93 15.62
N ALA A 25 -0.64 8.77 14.58
CA ALA A 25 -0.53 10.21 14.77
C ALA A 25 -1.83 10.83 15.31
N LEU A 26 -2.98 10.18 15.08
CA LEU A 26 -4.29 10.61 15.57
C LEU A 26 -4.65 10.01 16.91
N ILE A 27 -4.52 8.68 17.05
CA ILE A 27 -5.00 7.96 18.23
C ILE A 27 -3.88 7.47 19.14
N GLY A 28 -2.63 7.50 18.69
CA GLY A 28 -1.48 6.94 19.39
C GLY A 28 -1.40 5.41 19.30
N PRO A 29 -0.17 4.86 19.46
CA PRO A 29 0.06 3.42 19.29
C PRO A 29 -0.63 2.56 20.37
N LYS A 30 -0.86 3.12 21.57
CA LYS A 30 -1.51 2.41 22.67
C LYS A 30 -3.01 2.20 22.41
N MET A 31 -3.70 3.22 21.92
CA MET A 31 -5.11 3.07 21.52
C MET A 31 -5.25 2.17 20.29
N TYR A 32 -4.30 2.24 19.35
CA TYR A 32 -4.26 1.31 18.24
C TYR A 32 -4.19 -0.15 18.73
N GLU A 33 -3.30 -0.46 19.66
CA GLU A 33 -3.14 -1.79 20.24
C GLU A 33 -4.42 -2.30 20.90
N GLU A 34 -5.09 -1.43 21.66
CA GLU A 34 -6.24 -1.81 22.47
C GLU A 34 -7.55 -1.87 21.65
N PHE A 35 -7.77 -0.89 20.76
CA PHE A 35 -9.08 -0.69 20.11
C PHE A 35 -9.09 -0.95 18.61
N VAL A 36 -7.93 -1.09 17.94
CA VAL A 36 -7.89 -1.33 16.49
C VAL A 36 -7.34 -2.71 16.17
N PHE A 37 -6.15 -3.02 16.69
CA PHE A 37 -5.45 -4.26 16.35
C PHE A 37 -6.30 -5.52 16.49
N PRO A 38 -7.00 -5.79 17.63
CA PRO A 38 -7.75 -7.04 17.80
C PRO A 38 -8.90 -7.17 16.81
N TYR A 39 -9.58 -6.06 16.49
CA TYR A 39 -10.74 -6.09 15.59
C TYR A 39 -10.32 -6.19 14.12
N THR A 40 -9.27 -5.47 13.72
CA THR A 40 -8.73 -5.60 12.36
C THR A 40 -8.13 -6.99 12.14
N LYS A 41 -7.45 -7.56 13.14
CA LYS A 41 -6.98 -8.95 13.11
C LYS A 41 -8.14 -9.91 12.90
N GLN A 42 -9.21 -9.76 13.67
CA GLN A 42 -10.42 -10.59 13.52
C GLN A 42 -11.03 -10.48 12.11
N LEU A 43 -11.08 -9.27 11.54
CA LEU A 43 -11.62 -9.06 10.19
C LEU A 43 -10.74 -9.70 9.11
N THR A 44 -9.42 -9.56 9.21
CA THR A 44 -8.50 -10.17 8.23
C THR A 44 -8.53 -11.69 8.29
N ASP A 45 -8.56 -12.28 9.49
CA ASP A 45 -8.68 -13.73 9.69
C ASP A 45 -10.03 -14.25 9.18
N TYR A 46 -11.10 -13.51 9.46
CA TYR A 46 -12.44 -13.86 8.98
C TYR A 46 -12.54 -13.80 7.46
N THR A 47 -11.89 -12.81 6.85
CA THR A 47 -11.83 -12.69 5.39
C THR A 47 -11.16 -13.93 4.77
N VAL A 48 -10.01 -14.33 5.26
CA VAL A 48 -9.33 -15.54 4.76
C VAL A 48 -10.19 -16.78 4.95
N LYS A 49 -10.83 -16.92 6.12
CA LYS A 49 -11.72 -18.05 6.43
C LYS A 49 -12.91 -18.14 5.45
N LYS A 50 -13.49 -17.00 5.04
CA LYS A 50 -14.69 -16.96 4.20
C LYS A 50 -14.39 -16.97 2.71
N THR A 51 -13.35 -16.24 2.28
CA THR A 51 -13.05 -16.02 0.86
C THR A 51 -11.88 -16.85 0.34
N GLY A 52 -11.05 -17.40 1.23
CA GLY A 52 -9.76 -18.01 0.89
C GLY A 52 -8.70 -16.98 0.43
N LYS A 53 -9.01 -15.67 0.48
CA LYS A 53 -8.14 -14.59 0.00
C LYS A 53 -7.70 -13.70 1.15
N LYS A 54 -6.47 -13.21 1.08
CA LYS A 54 -5.94 -12.21 1.99
C LYS A 54 -6.44 -10.81 1.64
N VAL A 55 -6.27 -9.86 2.57
CA VAL A 55 -6.79 -8.48 2.48
C VAL A 55 -5.71 -7.55 1.94
N SER A 56 -6.07 -6.63 1.04
CA SER A 56 -5.26 -5.45 0.74
C SER A 56 -5.61 -4.35 1.75
N LEU A 57 -4.63 -3.86 2.51
CA LEU A 57 -4.85 -2.85 3.55
C LEU A 57 -4.08 -1.57 3.22
N HIS A 58 -4.78 -0.44 3.12
CA HIS A 58 -4.16 0.88 3.08
C HIS A 58 -4.16 1.55 4.46
N MET A 59 -3.01 2.09 4.83
CA MET A 59 -2.83 2.86 6.07
C MET A 59 -2.22 4.22 5.75
N CYS A 60 -3.01 5.28 5.94
CA CYS A 60 -2.53 6.65 5.83
C CYS A 60 -1.59 7.03 6.98
N GLY A 61 -0.72 7.99 6.71
CA GLY A 61 0.09 8.64 7.73
C GLY A 61 1.26 7.81 8.26
N ASN A 62 1.82 8.26 9.37
CA ASN A 62 3.01 7.65 9.97
C ASN A 62 2.66 6.38 10.76
N THR A 63 2.97 5.22 10.18
CA THR A 63 2.64 3.90 10.74
C THR A 63 3.81 3.20 11.42
N TYR A 64 5.01 3.80 11.54
CA TYR A 64 6.20 3.13 12.07
C TYR A 64 5.98 2.43 13.42
N SER A 65 5.26 3.06 14.35
CA SER A 65 5.08 2.56 15.71
C SER A 65 4.14 1.34 15.80
N ILE A 66 3.37 1.07 14.76
CA ILE A 66 2.40 -0.04 14.71
C ILE A 66 2.79 -1.17 13.77
N TRP A 67 3.93 -1.11 13.09
CA TRP A 67 4.35 -2.16 12.16
C TRP A 67 4.36 -3.57 12.78
N LYS A 68 4.71 -3.67 14.08
CA LYS A 68 4.65 -4.94 14.82
C LYS A 68 3.26 -5.58 14.87
N TYR A 69 2.20 -4.81 14.68
CA TYR A 69 0.81 -5.28 14.58
C TYR A 69 0.44 -5.55 13.13
N LEU A 70 0.78 -4.66 12.20
CA LEU A 70 0.43 -4.78 10.78
C LEU A 70 0.96 -6.08 10.17
N VAL A 71 2.16 -6.53 10.56
CA VAL A 71 2.74 -7.79 10.06
C VAL A 71 2.04 -9.06 10.57
N GLN A 72 1.12 -8.93 11.52
CA GLN A 72 0.34 -10.04 12.06
C GLN A 72 -1.00 -10.22 11.35
N TYR A 73 -1.41 -9.26 10.52
CA TYR A 73 -2.63 -9.38 9.74
C TYR A 73 -2.45 -10.31 8.54
N GLU A 74 -3.53 -10.93 8.11
CA GLU A 74 -3.56 -11.74 6.89
C GLU A 74 -3.64 -10.85 5.63
N LEU A 75 -2.51 -10.23 5.28
CA LEU A 75 -2.44 -9.27 4.19
C LEU A 75 -1.92 -9.88 2.88
N ASN A 76 -2.62 -9.54 1.79
CA ASN A 76 -2.13 -9.66 0.42
C ASN A 76 -1.07 -8.59 0.13
N GLU A 77 -1.30 -7.38 0.66
CA GLU A 77 -0.37 -6.26 0.61
C GLU A 77 -0.69 -5.22 1.67
N LEU A 78 0.33 -4.48 2.08
CA LEU A 78 0.21 -3.27 2.89
C LEU A 78 0.54 -2.06 2.01
N SER A 79 -0.47 -1.25 1.71
CA SER A 79 -0.30 0.02 1.00
C SER A 79 0.10 1.12 1.98
N LEU A 80 1.25 1.74 1.72
CA LEU A 80 1.88 2.72 2.59
C LEU A 80 1.72 4.14 2.06
N ASP A 81 1.47 5.07 2.98
CA ASP A 81 1.46 6.50 2.71
C ASP A 81 2.83 6.99 2.19
N ASN A 82 2.83 8.06 1.36
CA ASN A 82 4.04 8.64 0.78
C ASN A 82 5.00 9.26 1.81
N ILE A 83 4.53 9.57 3.03
CA ILE A 83 5.41 10.04 4.11
C ILE A 83 6.27 8.93 4.74
N ILE A 84 5.98 7.67 4.44
CA ILE A 84 6.78 6.53 4.89
C ILE A 84 8.01 6.38 3.99
N ASP A 85 9.17 6.29 4.60
CA ASP A 85 10.40 5.91 3.92
C ASP A 85 10.30 4.46 3.44
N LEU A 86 10.19 4.28 2.10
CA LEU A 86 10.02 2.97 1.47
C LEU A 86 11.22 2.05 1.73
N GLN A 87 12.45 2.58 1.71
CA GLN A 87 13.65 1.80 2.01
C GLN A 87 13.55 1.18 3.41
N ARG A 88 13.17 1.99 4.40
CA ARG A 88 12.99 1.52 5.77
C ARG A 88 11.86 0.49 5.90
N ALA A 89 10.77 0.67 5.15
CA ALA A 89 9.67 -0.31 5.14
C ALA A 89 10.13 -1.65 4.57
N VAL A 90 10.81 -1.63 3.43
CA VAL A 90 11.38 -2.83 2.79
C VAL A 90 12.31 -3.58 3.74
N GLU A 91 13.22 -2.87 4.43
CA GLU A 91 14.16 -3.47 5.37
C GLU A 91 13.48 -4.06 6.62
N LYS A 92 12.44 -3.40 7.14
CA LYS A 92 11.83 -3.78 8.43
C LYS A 92 10.69 -4.78 8.31
N ILE A 93 9.85 -4.64 7.29
CA ILE A 93 8.64 -5.45 7.14
C ILE A 93 8.51 -6.15 5.78
N GLY A 94 9.31 -5.78 4.77
CA GLY A 94 9.21 -6.34 3.42
C GLY A 94 9.60 -7.83 3.29
N ASN A 95 10.15 -8.45 4.35
CA ASN A 95 10.35 -9.88 4.44
C ASN A 95 9.17 -10.64 5.09
N GLN A 96 8.18 -9.94 5.60
CA GLN A 96 7.03 -10.47 6.32
C GLN A 96 5.74 -10.34 5.52
N ILE A 97 5.53 -9.17 4.91
CA ILE A 97 4.34 -8.86 4.10
C ILE A 97 4.72 -8.19 2.77
N PRO A 98 3.94 -8.37 1.70
CA PRO A 98 4.09 -7.58 0.49
C PRO A 98 3.78 -6.10 0.76
N ILE A 99 4.49 -5.21 0.09
CA ILE A 99 4.34 -3.74 0.23
C ILE A 99 3.78 -3.17 -1.06
N ALA A 100 2.87 -2.21 -0.95
CA ALA A 100 2.42 -1.38 -2.07
C ALA A 100 2.68 0.10 -1.78
N GLY A 101 2.96 0.87 -2.82
CA GLY A 101 3.18 2.33 -2.72
C GLY A 101 4.55 2.73 -3.27
N ASN A 102 5.10 3.92 -3.03
CA ASN A 102 4.42 5.02 -2.31
C ASN A 102 4.81 6.37 -2.92
N VAL A 103 4.67 6.46 -4.26
CA VAL A 103 4.93 7.73 -4.97
C VAL A 103 4.00 8.82 -4.43
N ASP A 104 4.53 10.02 -4.19
CA ASP A 104 3.74 11.15 -3.68
C ASP A 104 2.65 11.56 -4.68
N PRO A 105 1.36 11.42 -4.33
CA PRO A 105 0.26 11.72 -5.24
C PRO A 105 0.09 13.22 -5.52
N VAL A 106 0.54 14.08 -4.61
CA VAL A 106 0.37 15.53 -4.72
C VAL A 106 1.61 16.19 -5.32
N GLN A 107 2.78 16.02 -4.68
CA GLN A 107 3.98 16.73 -5.10
C GLN A 107 4.54 16.17 -6.41
N VAL A 108 4.42 14.87 -6.61
CA VAL A 108 4.99 14.19 -7.78
C VAL A 108 3.94 13.99 -8.87
N VAL A 109 2.84 13.28 -8.56
CA VAL A 109 1.88 12.93 -9.61
C VAL A 109 1.07 14.12 -10.06
N MET A 110 0.49 14.91 -9.13
CA MET A 110 -0.36 16.05 -9.50
C MET A 110 0.43 17.26 -9.99
N ASN A 111 1.55 17.62 -9.33
CA ASN A 111 2.25 18.87 -9.53
C ASN A 111 3.64 18.71 -10.19
N GLY A 112 4.14 17.50 -10.33
CA GLY A 112 5.47 17.23 -10.87
C GLY A 112 5.53 17.31 -12.39
N THR A 113 6.74 17.45 -12.92
CA THR A 113 7.02 17.29 -14.35
C THR A 113 7.07 15.81 -14.71
N LYS A 114 7.02 15.51 -16.02
CA LYS A 114 7.17 14.15 -16.51
C LYS A 114 8.47 13.50 -16.03
N GLU A 115 9.56 14.25 -16.04
CA GLU A 115 10.87 13.78 -15.58
C GLU A 115 10.93 13.49 -14.08
N GLU A 116 10.16 14.25 -13.29
CA GLU A 116 10.04 14.00 -11.84
C GLU A 116 9.23 12.74 -11.56
N ILE A 117 8.15 12.51 -12.31
CA ILE A 117 7.36 11.29 -12.24
C ILE A 117 8.23 10.09 -12.64
N ASP A 118 8.95 10.16 -13.77
CA ASP A 118 9.83 9.08 -14.24
C ASP A 118 10.88 8.71 -13.17
N ARG A 119 11.52 9.71 -12.55
CA ARG A 119 12.50 9.48 -11.48
C ARG A 119 11.90 8.85 -10.22
N ALA A 120 10.74 9.34 -9.80
CA ALA A 120 10.08 8.83 -8.59
C ALA A 120 9.60 7.38 -8.77
N VAL A 121 9.02 7.08 -9.93
CA VAL A 121 8.61 5.72 -10.29
C VAL A 121 9.82 4.78 -10.29
N ALA A 122 10.91 5.15 -10.97
CA ALA A 122 12.12 4.34 -11.01
C ALA A 122 12.70 4.11 -9.61
N ALA A 123 12.78 5.15 -8.76
CA ALA A 123 13.30 5.06 -7.40
C ALA A 123 12.44 4.14 -6.52
N CYS A 124 11.10 4.25 -6.62
CA CYS A 124 10.19 3.38 -5.89
C CYS A 124 10.32 1.92 -6.33
N ILE A 125 10.40 1.63 -7.63
CA ILE A 125 10.56 0.25 -8.12
C ILE A 125 11.91 -0.32 -7.66
N GLN A 126 13.03 0.39 -7.87
CA GLN A 126 14.37 -0.05 -7.47
C GLN A 126 14.51 -0.32 -5.96
N THR A 127 13.74 0.41 -5.16
CA THR A 127 13.70 0.20 -3.71
C THR A 127 12.79 -0.97 -3.35
N GLY A 128 11.58 -0.95 -3.90
CA GLY A 128 10.51 -1.89 -3.58
C GLY A 128 10.81 -3.32 -4.02
N GLU A 129 11.47 -3.52 -5.17
CA GLU A 129 11.82 -4.87 -5.66
C GLU A 129 12.76 -5.66 -4.73
N LYS A 130 13.38 -4.98 -3.75
CA LYS A 130 14.18 -5.63 -2.69
C LYS A 130 13.31 -6.26 -1.59
N ALA A 131 11.99 -6.00 -1.58
CA ALA A 131 11.07 -6.60 -0.64
C ALA A 131 10.86 -8.09 -0.95
N LYS A 132 11.26 -8.96 -0.03
CA LYS A 132 11.27 -10.43 -0.27
C LYS A 132 9.86 -11.04 -0.47
N ARG A 133 8.83 -10.37 0.04
CA ARG A 133 7.43 -10.84 -0.09
C ARG A 133 6.71 -10.27 -1.30
N GLY A 134 7.34 -9.37 -2.01
CA GLY A 134 6.82 -8.71 -3.18
C GLY A 134 6.55 -7.22 -2.97
N TYR A 135 6.46 -6.52 -4.09
CA TYR A 135 6.20 -5.09 -4.13
C TYR A 135 5.26 -4.76 -5.28
N HIS A 136 4.29 -3.90 -5.03
CA HIS A 136 3.44 -3.27 -6.04
C HIS A 136 3.69 -1.76 -6.07
N LEU A 137 4.06 -1.23 -7.22
CA LEU A 137 4.13 0.22 -7.38
C LEU A 137 2.72 0.81 -7.34
N ALA A 138 2.56 1.81 -6.50
CA ALA A 138 1.34 2.61 -6.39
C ALA A 138 1.68 4.03 -5.91
N THR A 139 0.71 4.92 -5.93
CA THR A 139 0.78 6.17 -5.18
C THR A 139 0.65 5.89 -3.68
N GLY A 140 1.22 6.77 -2.85
CA GLY A 140 1.18 6.60 -1.39
C GLY A 140 -0.18 6.90 -0.76
N CYS A 141 -1.09 7.49 -1.50
CA CYS A 141 -2.48 7.73 -1.14
C CYS A 141 -3.28 8.00 -2.41
N ASP A 142 -4.56 8.36 -2.27
CA ASP A 142 -5.43 8.72 -3.39
C ASP A 142 -4.86 9.89 -4.20
N ILE A 143 -4.97 9.78 -5.51
CA ILE A 143 -4.61 10.87 -6.43
C ILE A 143 -5.70 11.95 -6.33
N PRO A 144 -5.33 13.24 -6.15
CA PRO A 144 -6.31 14.32 -6.05
C PRO A 144 -7.22 14.40 -7.28
N GLU A 145 -8.51 14.64 -7.05
CA GLU A 145 -9.54 14.69 -8.12
C GLU A 145 -9.21 15.67 -9.25
N LYS A 146 -8.49 16.75 -8.94
CA LYS A 146 -8.13 17.79 -9.91
C LYS A 146 -6.82 17.52 -10.65
N THR A 147 -6.24 16.33 -10.51
CA THR A 147 -5.03 15.95 -11.25
C THR A 147 -5.35 15.86 -12.73
N ASP A 148 -4.53 16.53 -13.57
CA ASP A 148 -4.69 16.45 -15.02
C ASP A 148 -4.53 14.99 -15.47
N PRO A 149 -5.43 14.44 -16.31
CA PRO A 149 -5.30 13.09 -16.84
C PRO A 149 -3.94 12.80 -17.51
N VAL A 150 -3.30 13.79 -18.10
CA VAL A 150 -1.98 13.62 -18.70
C VAL A 150 -0.91 13.19 -17.67
N GLN A 151 -1.04 13.62 -16.41
CA GLN A 151 -0.15 13.23 -15.31
C GLN A 151 -0.28 11.73 -15.02
N ILE A 152 -1.51 11.21 -15.10
CA ILE A 152 -1.76 9.78 -14.93
C ILE A 152 -1.16 8.98 -16.10
N ASP A 153 -1.29 9.50 -17.32
CA ASP A 153 -0.67 8.90 -18.50
C ASP A 153 0.85 8.85 -18.35
N TRP A 154 1.48 9.91 -17.89
CA TRP A 154 2.94 9.94 -17.62
C TRP A 154 3.35 8.95 -16.54
N PHE A 155 2.58 8.85 -15.46
CA PHE A 155 2.84 7.86 -14.41
C PHE A 155 2.80 6.43 -14.97
N MET A 156 1.76 6.10 -15.74
CA MET A 156 1.62 4.78 -16.36
C MET A 156 2.67 4.51 -17.45
N GLU A 157 3.08 5.55 -18.17
CA GLU A 157 4.17 5.46 -19.16
C GLU A 157 5.51 5.19 -18.49
N ALA A 158 5.81 5.89 -17.37
CA ALA A 158 7.02 5.69 -16.58
C ALA A 158 7.18 4.22 -16.14
N VAL A 159 6.08 3.61 -15.65
CA VAL A 159 6.07 2.18 -15.28
C VAL A 159 6.41 1.28 -16.47
N ARG A 160 5.71 1.47 -17.59
CA ARG A 160 5.91 0.66 -18.80
C ARG A 160 7.32 0.81 -19.37
N ASN A 161 7.89 2.01 -19.31
CA ASN A 161 9.25 2.29 -19.77
C ASN A 161 10.28 1.60 -18.88
N TYR A 162 10.09 1.68 -17.55
CA TYR A 162 10.97 0.99 -16.61
C TYR A 162 11.01 -0.52 -16.88
N ASP A 163 9.87 -1.17 -17.03
CA ASP A 163 9.77 -2.60 -17.31
C ASP A 163 10.46 -2.97 -18.63
N ARG A 164 10.23 -2.17 -19.69
CA ARG A 164 10.83 -2.41 -21.01
C ARG A 164 12.37 -2.34 -20.97
N ASP A 165 12.91 -1.34 -20.26
CA ASP A 165 14.35 -1.09 -20.20
C ASP A 165 15.08 -2.14 -19.34
N HIS A 166 14.40 -2.69 -18.32
CA HIS A 166 14.95 -3.68 -17.40
C HIS A 166 14.65 -5.13 -17.82
N SER A 167 13.61 -5.39 -18.63
CA SER A 167 13.32 -6.73 -19.16
C SER A 167 14.35 -7.22 -20.19
N ARG A 168 15.08 -6.31 -20.81
CA ARG A 168 16.16 -6.64 -21.78
C ARG A 168 17.45 -7.13 -21.11
N ASN A 169 17.53 -6.97 -19.77
CA ASN A 169 18.74 -7.32 -18.99
C ASN A 169 18.50 -8.55 -18.08
N ARG A 170 17.34 -9.22 -18.18
CA ARG A 170 17.01 -10.50 -17.53
C ARG A 170 16.97 -11.61 -18.58
#